data_1e99b319daf11b9851dd09cdbff52b32
#
_entry.id   1e99b319daf11b9851dd09cdbff52b32
#
_cell.length_a   1.000
_cell.length_b   1.000
_cell.length_c   1.000
_cell.angle_alpha   90.00
_cell.angle_beta   90.00
_cell.angle_gamma   90.00
#
_symmetry.space_group_name_H-M   'P 1'
#
loop_
_entity.id
_entity.type
_entity.pdbx_description
1 polymer ?
#
loop_
_entity_poly.entity_id
_entity_poly.type
_entity_poly.pdbx_seq_one_letter_code
_entity_poly.pdbx_strand_id
1 'polypeptide(L)'
;MSAAIERAPGVFRFPTMGDYINTIAFVEEDGSVTLVDCGVKKAPHKIVAGLAAIGKVPGDVQKIVLTHAHNDHAGGAAEMVRRTGLSGVEVHSEDASFVEAGTSAPLAESMISGRVLARVPFGGF
;
A
#
# COMPACT_ATOMS: atom_id res chain seq x y z
N MET A 1 -1.89 14.55 -15.35
CA MET A 1 -0.97 13.63 -14.64
C MET A 1 -1.38 12.19 -14.90
N SER A 2 -0.45 11.33 -15.22
CA SER A 2 -0.76 9.92 -15.48
C SER A 2 -1.10 9.20 -14.18
N ALA A 3 -2.05 8.24 -14.25
CA ALA A 3 -2.41 7.41 -13.11
C ALA A 3 -1.27 6.47 -12.70
N ALA A 4 -0.40 6.10 -13.65
CA ALA A 4 0.76 5.25 -13.40
C ALA A 4 1.96 5.77 -14.16
N ILE A 5 3.11 5.81 -13.51
CA ILE A 5 4.37 6.27 -14.09
C ILE A 5 5.39 5.15 -13.91
N GLU A 6 5.88 4.60 -15.01
CA GLU A 6 6.90 3.54 -14.94
C GLU A 6 8.25 4.14 -14.52
N ARG A 7 8.87 3.54 -13.50
CA ARG A 7 10.16 4.00 -12.97
C ARG A 7 11.30 3.04 -13.30
N ALA A 8 10.99 1.78 -13.53
CA ALA A 8 11.90 0.74 -13.95
C ALA A 8 11.06 -0.39 -14.51
N PRO A 9 11.61 -1.37 -15.22
CA PRO A 9 10.82 -2.49 -15.72
C PRO A 9 10.03 -3.16 -14.59
N GLY A 10 8.71 -3.18 -14.70
CA GLY A 10 7.84 -3.77 -13.69
C GLY A 10 7.65 -2.96 -12.41
N VAL A 11 8.16 -1.72 -12.35
CA VAL A 11 8.03 -0.86 -11.16
C VAL A 11 7.32 0.42 -11.55
N PHE A 12 6.18 0.69 -10.92
CA PHE A 12 5.33 1.82 -11.23
C PHE A 12 5.04 2.67 -10.01
N ARG A 13 4.95 3.96 -10.21
CA ARG A 13 4.51 4.92 -9.19
C ARG A 13 3.08 5.33 -9.50
N PHE A 14 2.20 5.20 -8.52
CA PHE A 14 0.81 5.67 -8.62
C PHE A 14 0.67 6.91 -7.73
N PRO A 15 0.63 8.12 -8.31
CA PRO A 15 0.40 9.32 -7.48
C PRO A 15 -1.00 9.29 -6.89
N THR A 16 -1.10 9.46 -5.58
CA THR A 16 -2.39 9.43 -4.88
C THR A 16 -2.76 10.77 -4.27
N MET A 17 -1.80 11.69 -4.14
CA MET A 17 -2.06 13.06 -3.70
C MET A 17 -1.01 13.96 -4.35
N GLY A 18 -1.28 14.43 -5.57
CA GLY A 18 -0.30 15.16 -6.37
C GLY A 18 0.98 14.33 -6.52
N ASP A 19 2.13 14.95 -6.36
CA ASP A 19 3.41 14.25 -6.38
C ASP A 19 3.96 13.95 -4.99
N TYR A 20 3.19 14.28 -3.94
CA TYR A 20 3.68 14.18 -2.56
C TYR A 20 3.49 12.80 -1.95
N ILE A 21 2.41 12.12 -2.28
CA ILE A 21 2.10 10.80 -1.72
C ILE A 21 1.90 9.83 -2.86
N ASN A 22 2.56 8.69 -2.77
CA ASN A 22 2.59 7.71 -3.85
C ASN A 22 2.41 6.29 -3.31
N THR A 23 1.79 5.44 -4.11
CA THR A 23 1.84 4.00 -3.94
C THR A 23 2.79 3.45 -5.01
N ILE A 24 3.65 2.53 -4.63
CA ILE A 24 4.54 1.86 -5.58
C ILE A 24 3.98 0.47 -5.89
N ALA A 25 3.93 0.12 -7.16
CA ALA A 25 3.48 -1.19 -7.60
C ALA A 25 4.64 -1.93 -8.25
N PHE A 26 4.87 -3.15 -7.76
CA PHE A 26 5.83 -4.07 -8.38
C PHE A 26 5.03 -5.16 -9.09
N VAL A 27 5.24 -5.31 -10.39
CA VAL A 27 4.64 -6.39 -11.17
C VAL A 27 5.63 -7.54 -11.16
N GLU A 28 5.22 -8.64 -10.54
CA GLU A 28 6.06 -9.84 -10.41
C GLU A 28 6.08 -10.63 -11.72
N GLU A 29 7.00 -11.60 -11.82
CA GLU A 29 7.15 -12.42 -13.03
C GLU A 29 5.88 -13.18 -13.38
N ASP A 30 5.10 -13.61 -12.39
CA ASP A 30 3.85 -14.34 -12.62
C ASP A 30 2.67 -13.44 -12.96
N GLY A 31 2.90 -12.12 -13.05
CA GLY A 31 1.86 -11.15 -13.34
C GLY A 31 1.13 -10.62 -12.12
N SER A 32 1.39 -11.15 -10.94
CA SER A 32 0.80 -10.60 -9.71
C SER A 32 1.44 -9.27 -9.35
N VAL A 33 0.78 -8.51 -8.48
CA VAL A 33 1.23 -7.18 -8.09
C VAL A 33 1.46 -7.13 -6.58
N THR A 34 2.58 -6.52 -6.19
CA THR A 34 2.84 -6.11 -4.82
C THR A 34 2.70 -4.60 -4.73
N LEU A 35 1.85 -4.12 -3.83
CA LEU A 35 1.71 -2.69 -3.58
C LEU A 35 2.49 -2.31 -2.33
N VAL A 36 3.15 -1.15 -2.40
CA VAL A 36 3.82 -0.57 -1.24
C VAL A 36 3.10 0.72 -0.88
N ASP A 37 2.52 0.75 0.30
CA ASP A 37 1.70 1.81 0.86
C ASP A 37 0.33 1.95 0.17
N CYS A 38 -0.62 2.56 0.87
CA CYS A 38 -2.00 2.70 0.42
C CYS A 38 -2.48 4.15 0.44
N GLY A 39 -1.58 5.11 0.67
CA GLY A 39 -1.92 6.52 0.69
C GLY A 39 -2.84 6.89 1.83
N VAL A 40 -3.53 8.02 1.68
CA VAL A 40 -4.55 8.47 2.62
C VAL A 40 -5.84 7.70 2.40
N LYS A 41 -6.80 7.88 3.29
CA LYS A 41 -8.05 7.12 3.29
C LYS A 41 -8.84 7.22 1.97
N LYS A 42 -8.67 8.29 1.22
CA LYS A 42 -9.35 8.52 -0.05
C LYS A 42 -8.53 8.10 -1.28
N ALA A 43 -7.35 7.53 -1.08
CA ALA A 43 -6.47 7.17 -2.18
C ALA A 43 -6.86 5.92 -2.98
N PRO A 44 -7.62 4.94 -2.44
CA PRO A 44 -7.83 3.68 -3.16
C PRO A 44 -8.35 3.81 -4.59
N HIS A 45 -9.22 4.77 -4.87
CA HIS A 45 -9.72 4.95 -6.24
C HIS A 45 -8.60 5.32 -7.21
N LYS A 46 -7.58 6.04 -6.76
CA LYS A 46 -6.42 6.37 -7.59
C LYS A 46 -5.49 5.18 -7.75
N ILE A 47 -5.37 4.35 -6.72
CA ILE A 47 -4.61 3.11 -6.79
C ILE A 47 -5.25 2.16 -7.80
N VAL A 48 -6.57 2.02 -7.75
CA VAL A 48 -7.30 1.18 -8.71
C VAL A 48 -7.15 1.72 -10.12
N ALA A 49 -7.20 3.05 -10.29
CA ALA A 49 -6.96 3.67 -11.60
C ALA A 49 -5.54 3.41 -12.10
N GLY A 50 -4.55 3.45 -11.20
CA GLY A 50 -3.17 3.12 -11.54
C GLY A 50 -3.01 1.68 -11.98
N LEU A 51 -3.64 0.75 -11.27
CA LEU A 51 -3.65 -0.67 -11.66
C LEU A 51 -4.27 -0.83 -13.07
N ALA A 52 -5.41 -0.20 -13.31
CA ALA A 52 -6.06 -0.26 -14.61
C ALA A 52 -5.15 0.28 -15.73
N ALA A 53 -4.39 1.34 -15.44
CA ALA A 53 -3.48 1.94 -16.42
C ALA A 53 -2.35 0.99 -16.83
N ILE A 54 -2.00 0.01 -15.98
CA ILE A 54 -0.98 -1.00 -16.32
C ILE A 54 -1.61 -2.36 -16.64
N GLY A 55 -2.92 -2.39 -16.90
CA GLY A 55 -3.61 -3.61 -17.32
C GLY A 55 -3.90 -4.58 -16.18
N LYS A 56 -3.99 -4.09 -14.95
CA LYS A 56 -4.23 -4.92 -13.77
C LYS A 56 -5.54 -4.54 -13.09
N VAL A 57 -6.06 -5.48 -12.31
CA VAL A 57 -7.26 -5.28 -11.49
C VAL A 57 -6.90 -5.53 -10.03
N PRO A 58 -7.73 -5.08 -9.07
CA PRO A 58 -7.41 -5.31 -7.65
C PRO A 58 -7.16 -6.77 -7.29
N GLY A 59 -7.84 -7.70 -7.94
CA GLY A 59 -7.62 -9.14 -7.69
C GLY A 59 -6.24 -9.66 -8.06
N ASP A 60 -5.48 -8.91 -8.87
CA ASP A 60 -4.10 -9.27 -9.20
C ASP A 60 -3.12 -8.94 -8.07
N VAL A 61 -3.54 -8.15 -7.09
CA VAL A 61 -2.68 -7.77 -5.97
C VAL A 61 -2.59 -8.94 -4.99
N GLN A 62 -1.38 -9.45 -4.79
CA GLN A 62 -1.11 -10.59 -3.92
C GLN A 62 -0.55 -10.16 -2.57
N LYS A 63 -0.01 -8.95 -2.47
CA LYS A 63 0.61 -8.47 -1.26
C LYS A 63 0.53 -6.95 -1.18
N ILE A 64 0.26 -6.44 0.01
CA ILE A 64 0.36 -5.02 0.33
C ILE A 64 1.34 -4.88 1.48
N VAL A 65 2.36 -4.05 1.30
CA VAL A 65 3.38 -3.77 2.30
C VAL A 65 3.25 -2.30 2.71
N LEU A 66 3.18 -2.04 4.00
CA LEU A 66 3.19 -0.68 4.53
C LEU A 66 4.59 -0.35 5.02
N THR A 67 5.15 0.77 4.57
CA THR A 67 6.47 1.21 5.03
C THR A 67 6.41 1.66 6.48
N HIS A 68 5.28 2.24 6.89
CA HIS A 68 5.03 2.62 8.27
C HIS A 68 3.53 2.89 8.48
N ALA A 69 3.09 2.93 9.72
CA ALA A 69 1.67 3.06 10.07
C ALA A 69 1.25 4.54 10.24
N HIS A 70 1.48 5.35 9.20
CA HIS A 70 1.00 6.73 9.16
C HIS A 70 -0.11 6.87 8.14
N ASN A 71 -1.02 7.83 8.35
CA ASN A 71 -2.21 8.01 7.52
C ASN A 71 -1.92 8.25 6.04
N ASP A 72 -0.79 8.88 5.72
CA ASP A 72 -0.43 9.16 4.33
C ASP A 72 0.12 7.94 3.59
N HIS A 73 0.36 6.84 4.30
CA HIS A 73 0.84 5.58 3.70
C HIS A 73 -0.09 4.40 3.98
N ALA A 74 -0.78 4.42 5.12
CA ALA A 74 -1.63 3.32 5.56
C ALA A 74 -3.12 3.67 5.57
N GLY A 75 -3.47 4.94 5.31
CA GLY A 75 -4.85 5.40 5.45
C GLY A 75 -5.84 4.69 4.55
N GLY A 76 -5.40 4.26 3.36
CA GLY A 76 -6.25 3.55 2.41
C GLY A 76 -6.24 2.04 2.56
N ALA A 77 -5.55 1.50 3.57
CA ALA A 77 -5.36 0.05 3.70
C ALA A 77 -6.69 -0.71 3.82
N ALA A 78 -7.65 -0.18 4.55
CA ALA A 78 -8.96 -0.80 4.73
C ALA A 78 -9.65 -1.12 3.42
N GLU A 79 -9.79 -0.08 2.64
CA GLU A 79 -10.48 -0.17 1.37
C GLU A 79 -9.71 -1.05 0.39
N MET A 80 -8.38 -0.96 0.39
CA MET A 80 -7.56 -1.78 -0.49
C MET A 80 -7.65 -3.26 -0.12
N VAL A 81 -7.68 -3.59 1.17
CA VAL A 81 -7.87 -4.98 1.60
C VAL A 81 -9.22 -5.50 1.09
N ARG A 82 -10.29 -4.71 1.21
CA ARG A 82 -11.60 -5.09 0.69
C ARG A 82 -11.57 -5.30 -0.82
N ARG A 83 -10.96 -4.38 -1.55
CA ARG A 83 -10.96 -4.41 -3.02
C ARG A 83 -10.08 -5.50 -3.59
N THR A 84 -9.01 -5.87 -2.90
CA THR A 84 -8.06 -6.91 -3.37
C THR A 84 -8.47 -8.31 -2.93
N GLY A 85 -9.28 -8.43 -1.90
CA GLY A 85 -9.63 -9.72 -1.31
C GLY A 85 -8.54 -10.31 -0.42
N LEU A 86 -7.50 -9.54 -0.11
CA LEU A 86 -6.43 -9.98 0.79
C LEU A 86 -6.93 -10.06 2.22
N SER A 87 -6.30 -10.91 3.04
CA SER A 87 -6.67 -11.07 4.44
C SER A 87 -6.06 -9.99 5.33
N GLY A 88 -5.08 -9.23 4.84
CA GLY A 88 -4.43 -8.20 5.61
C GLY A 88 -3.26 -7.58 4.85
N VAL A 89 -2.47 -6.80 5.56
CA VAL A 89 -1.29 -6.12 5.03
C VAL A 89 -0.06 -6.54 5.79
N GLU A 90 1.11 -6.39 5.19
CA GLU A 90 2.39 -6.65 5.85
C GLU A 90 2.99 -5.32 6.29
N VAL A 91 3.44 -5.28 7.53
CA VAL A 91 4.00 -4.07 8.13
C VAL A 91 5.07 -4.48 9.14
N HIS A 92 5.98 -3.56 9.47
CA HIS A 92 6.97 -3.80 10.51
C HIS A 92 6.26 -4.17 11.82
N SER A 93 6.79 -5.18 12.53
CA SER A 93 6.13 -5.71 13.73
C SER A 93 5.88 -4.67 14.81
N GLU A 94 6.74 -3.66 14.94
CA GLU A 94 6.56 -2.58 15.89
C GLU A 94 5.38 -1.67 15.56
N ASP A 95 4.97 -1.62 14.30
CA ASP A 95 3.84 -0.80 13.84
C ASP A 95 2.53 -1.59 13.75
N ALA A 96 2.56 -2.89 13.95
CA ALA A 96 1.39 -3.74 13.75
C ALA A 96 0.18 -3.32 14.59
N SER A 97 0.40 -2.96 15.85
CA SER A 97 -0.69 -2.55 16.75
C SER A 97 -1.34 -1.24 16.28
N PHE A 98 -0.58 -0.33 15.70
CA PHE A 98 -1.12 0.93 15.18
C PHE A 98 -1.99 0.68 13.95
N VAL A 99 -1.58 -0.23 13.06
CA VAL A 99 -2.37 -0.61 11.89
C VAL A 99 -3.66 -1.28 12.32
N GLU A 100 -3.60 -2.21 13.26
CA GLU A 100 -4.79 -2.90 13.76
C GLU A 100 -5.78 -1.92 14.41
N ALA A 101 -5.27 -0.93 15.15
CA ALA A 101 -6.11 0.07 15.82
C ALA A 101 -6.58 1.18 14.88
N GLY A 102 -6.02 1.28 13.68
CA GLY A 102 -6.34 2.37 12.75
C GLY A 102 -5.76 3.70 13.14
N THR A 103 -4.65 3.71 13.88
CA THR A 103 -3.98 4.93 14.35
C THR A 103 -2.58 5.03 13.77
N SER A 104 -2.02 6.24 13.77
CA SER A 104 -0.66 6.45 13.28
C SER A 104 0.36 6.16 14.36
N ALA A 105 1.50 5.57 13.95
CA ALA A 105 2.62 5.36 14.83
C ALA A 105 3.36 6.67 15.11
N PRO A 106 4.03 6.81 16.25
CA PRO A 106 4.91 7.95 16.49
C PRO A 106 6.04 8.00 15.46
N LEU A 107 6.42 9.20 15.02
CA LEU A 107 7.41 9.37 13.96
C LEU A 107 8.74 8.67 14.26
N ALA A 108 9.20 8.73 15.51
CA ALA A 108 10.48 8.14 15.88
C ALA A 108 10.47 6.61 15.80
N GLU A 109 9.32 5.98 15.86
CA GLU A 109 9.16 4.54 15.86
C GLU A 109 8.61 3.98 14.58
N SER A 110 8.26 4.83 13.63
CA SER A 110 7.62 4.40 12.40
C SER A 110 8.59 3.88 11.35
N MET A 111 9.88 4.03 11.56
CA MET A 111 10.88 3.62 10.57
C MET A 111 11.07 2.11 10.57
N ILE A 112 11.05 1.55 9.36
CA ILE A 112 11.35 0.14 9.18
C ILE A 112 12.86 -0.03 9.27
N SER A 113 13.30 -0.90 10.18
CA SER A 113 14.71 -1.10 10.47
C SER A 113 15.26 -2.44 9.97
N GLY A 114 14.69 -2.97 8.92
CA GLY A 114 15.15 -4.24 8.35
C GLY A 114 14.72 -5.47 9.10
N ARG A 115 13.79 -5.35 10.02
CA ARG A 115 13.26 -6.48 10.77
C ARG A 115 12.16 -7.19 9.99
N VAL A 116 11.76 -8.34 10.50
CA VAL A 116 10.72 -9.15 9.86
C VAL A 116 9.40 -8.40 9.81
N LEU A 117 8.77 -8.41 8.65
CA LEU A 117 7.44 -7.85 8.48
C LEU A 117 6.40 -8.81 9.03
N ALA A 118 5.36 -8.28 9.64
CA ALA A 118 4.24 -9.05 10.15
C ALA A 118 3.04 -8.85 9.23
N ARG A 119 2.30 -9.92 8.96
CA ARG A 119 1.01 -9.80 8.29
C ARG A 119 -0.03 -9.47 9.35
N VAL A 120 -0.74 -8.37 9.15
CA VAL A 120 -1.67 -7.84 10.12
C VAL A 120 -3.09 -7.95 9.58
N PRO A 121 -4.02 -8.58 10.34
CA PRO A 121 -5.44 -8.47 10.05
C PRO A 121 -5.85 -7.02 10.19
N PHE A 122 -6.74 -6.59 9.32
CA PHE A 122 -6.99 -5.19 9.18
C PHE A 122 -7.96 -4.65 10.24
N GLY A 123 -7.55 -3.57 10.93
CA GLY A 123 -8.37 -2.91 11.95
C GLY A 123 -9.04 -1.62 11.50
N GLY A 124 -8.60 -1.02 10.41
CA GLY A 124 -9.19 0.17 9.82
C GLY A 124 -8.45 1.46 10.14
N PHE A 125 -8.41 2.34 9.17
CA PHE A 125 -7.95 3.71 9.31
C PHE A 125 -9.06 4.68 8.93
#